data_5503e54fd2172114a9052a2a9e6f4c0c
#
_entry.id   5503e54fd2172114a9052a2a9e6f4c0c
#
_cell.length_a   1.000
_cell.length_b   1.000
_cell.length_c   1.000
_cell.angle_alpha   90.00
_cell.angle_beta   90.00
_cell.angle_gamma   90.00
#
_symmetry.space_group_name_H-M   'P 1'
#
loop_
_entity.id
_entity.type
_entity.pdbx_description
1 polymer ?
#
loop_
_entity_poly.entity_id
_entity_poly.type
_entity_poly.pdbx_seq_one_letter_code
_entity_poly.pdbx_strand_id
1 'polypeptide(L)'
;MPLTELNHYLLVAKNLERTKKFYQDVLGLELAERPDFGFPGYWLKAGDDICVHLASQQPNKTRDMFLLKKHPRGTTGSGSVDHIAFLARDPNEVRERIQKHRIPMHFRSFPDAKLFQIFLKDPDDVTIELNFLGEVVDEKAWKGKGSASAVTLDRGKAKRQN
;
A
#
# COMPACT_ATOMS: atom_id res chain seq x y z
N MET A 1 -16.67 21.14 -9.21
CA MET A 1 -17.07 20.08 -8.29
C MET A 1 -16.42 20.33 -6.94
N PRO A 2 -17.12 20.09 -5.80
CA PRO A 2 -16.57 20.45 -4.47
C PRO A 2 -15.48 19.50 -3.95
N LEU A 3 -15.35 18.27 -4.50
CA LEU A 3 -14.25 17.36 -4.18
C LEU A 3 -13.08 17.63 -5.11
N THR A 4 -11.88 17.79 -4.56
CA THR A 4 -10.65 18.15 -5.28
C THR A 4 -9.67 17.00 -5.42
N GLU A 5 -9.51 16.17 -4.38
CA GLU A 5 -8.52 15.08 -4.33
C GLU A 5 -8.85 14.06 -3.23
N LEU A 6 -8.22 12.89 -3.29
CA LEU A 6 -8.18 11.94 -2.17
C LEU A 6 -7.05 12.37 -1.24
N ASN A 7 -7.40 12.85 -0.04
CA ASN A 7 -6.42 13.37 0.90
C ASN A 7 -5.60 12.25 1.60
N HIS A 8 -6.29 11.33 2.27
CA HIS A 8 -5.63 10.23 2.98
C HIS A 8 -6.56 9.03 3.19
N TYR A 9 -5.98 7.92 3.60
CA TYR A 9 -6.71 6.83 4.22
C TYR A 9 -6.21 6.58 5.64
N LEU A 10 -7.09 6.06 6.50
CA LEU A 10 -6.75 5.69 7.87
C LEU A 10 -6.78 4.18 8.02
N LEU A 11 -5.70 3.64 8.58
CA LEU A 11 -5.54 2.23 8.90
C LEU A 11 -5.53 2.04 10.42
N VAL A 12 -6.33 1.12 10.92
CA VAL A 12 -6.34 0.76 12.34
C VAL A 12 -5.52 -0.52 12.52
N ALA A 13 -4.26 -0.33 12.91
CA ALA A 13 -3.23 -1.36 12.94
C ALA A 13 -3.30 -2.26 14.17
N LYS A 14 -3.10 -3.57 14.01
CA LYS A 14 -2.96 -4.54 15.11
C LYS A 14 -1.75 -4.22 15.97
N ASN A 15 -0.63 -3.94 15.34
CA ASN A 15 0.61 -3.51 15.96
C ASN A 15 1.09 -2.23 15.29
N LEU A 16 0.83 -1.11 15.94
CA LEU A 16 1.07 0.22 15.41
C LEU A 16 2.54 0.45 15.00
N GLU A 17 3.50 -0.01 15.83
CA GLU A 17 4.92 0.14 15.54
C GLU A 17 5.38 -0.71 14.36
N ARG A 18 4.89 -1.94 14.26
CA ARG A 18 5.20 -2.83 13.14
C ARG A 18 4.67 -2.27 11.82
N THR A 19 3.46 -1.77 11.83
CA THR A 19 2.84 -1.19 10.64
C THR A 19 3.53 0.09 10.23
N LYS A 20 3.81 1.01 11.19
CA LYS A 20 4.62 2.21 10.92
C LYS A 20 5.96 1.85 10.26
N LYS A 21 6.69 0.89 10.86
CA LYS A 21 7.99 0.46 10.35
C LYS A 21 7.91 -0.11 8.93
N PHE A 22 6.86 -0.87 8.62
CA PHE A 22 6.64 -1.37 7.26
C PHE A 22 6.49 -0.21 6.25
N TYR A 23 5.63 0.76 6.55
CA TYR A 23 5.41 1.91 5.66
C TYR A 23 6.67 2.77 5.48
N GLN A 24 7.51 2.89 6.52
CA GLN A 24 8.78 3.59 6.41
C GLN A 24 9.85 2.79 5.67
N ASP A 25 10.13 1.56 6.12
CA ASP A 25 11.28 0.78 5.66
C ASP A 25 11.04 0.11 4.30
N VAL A 26 9.82 -0.33 4.03
CA VAL A 26 9.46 -1.04 2.79
C VAL A 26 8.95 -0.07 1.72
N LEU A 27 7.99 0.78 2.08
CA LEU A 27 7.38 1.71 1.12
C LEU A 27 8.11 3.06 1.03
N GLY A 28 8.96 3.39 2.01
CA GLY A 28 9.76 4.60 2.00
C GLY A 28 8.99 5.88 2.38
N LEU A 29 7.85 5.74 3.07
CA LEU A 29 7.13 6.89 3.58
C LEU A 29 7.85 7.51 4.77
N GLU A 30 7.68 8.80 4.97
CA GLU A 30 8.27 9.53 6.09
C GLU A 30 7.23 9.86 7.17
N LEU A 31 7.68 9.94 8.43
CA LEU A 31 6.82 10.44 9.49
C LEU A 31 6.51 11.93 9.30
N ALA A 32 5.25 12.28 9.53
CA ALA A 32 4.79 13.66 9.58
C ALA A 32 4.36 14.02 11.00
N GLU A 33 4.35 15.32 11.31
CA GLU A 33 3.76 15.82 12.55
C GLU A 33 2.28 15.43 12.64
N ARG A 34 1.88 14.97 13.82
CA ARG A 34 0.51 14.59 14.11
C ARG A 34 0.07 15.33 15.40
N PRO A 35 -1.06 16.06 15.37
CA PRO A 35 -1.64 16.62 16.60
C PRO A 35 -1.96 15.51 17.62
N ASP A 36 -1.90 15.86 18.91
CA ASP A 36 -2.34 14.94 19.95
C ASP A 36 -3.87 14.88 19.99
N PHE A 37 -4.41 13.77 19.54
CA PHE A 37 -5.85 13.49 19.59
C PHE A 37 -6.26 12.68 20.84
N GLY A 38 -5.36 12.48 21.80
CA GLY A 38 -5.61 11.69 23.01
C GLY A 38 -5.61 10.18 22.78
N PHE A 39 -5.10 9.70 21.64
CA PHE A 39 -4.88 8.28 21.37
C PHE A 39 -3.63 8.06 20.48
N PRO A 40 -2.94 6.88 20.63
CA PRO A 40 -1.75 6.57 19.85
C PRO A 40 -2.03 6.47 18.36
N GLY A 41 -1.15 7.05 17.55
CA GLY A 41 -1.21 6.98 16.10
C GLY A 41 -0.04 7.69 15.45
N TYR A 42 0.08 7.53 14.14
CA TYR A 42 1.10 8.17 13.31
C TYR A 42 0.49 8.72 12.04
N TRP A 43 1.06 9.77 11.54
CA TRP A 43 0.85 10.26 10.19
C TRP A 43 2.09 10.01 9.36
N LEU A 44 1.90 9.56 8.12
CA LEU A 44 2.96 9.25 7.18
C LEU A 44 2.70 10.00 5.87
N LYS A 45 3.78 10.47 5.27
CA LYS A 45 3.74 11.25 4.02
C LYS A 45 4.56 10.59 2.91
N ALA A 46 4.09 10.77 1.68
CA ALA A 46 4.81 10.48 0.45
C ALA A 46 5.13 11.83 -0.23
N GLY A 47 6.42 12.19 -0.28
CA GLY A 47 6.81 13.56 -0.62
C GLY A 47 6.25 14.56 0.40
N ASP A 48 5.49 15.55 -0.07
CA ASP A 48 4.89 16.57 0.78
C ASP A 48 3.48 16.21 1.28
N ASP A 49 2.86 15.15 0.71
CA ASP A 49 1.47 14.78 0.98
C ASP A 49 1.35 13.80 2.14
N ILE A 50 0.67 14.19 3.21
CA ILE A 50 0.30 13.30 4.32
C ILE A 50 -0.86 12.43 3.84
N CYS A 51 -0.58 11.17 3.48
CA CYS A 51 -1.54 10.31 2.80
C CYS A 51 -1.94 9.05 3.59
N VAL A 52 -1.23 8.71 4.66
CA VAL A 52 -1.52 7.55 5.51
C VAL A 52 -1.62 7.96 6.96
N HIS A 53 -2.77 7.70 7.58
CA HIS A 53 -2.97 7.84 9.01
C HIS A 53 -3.03 6.47 9.67
N LEU A 54 -2.28 6.27 10.73
CA LEU A 54 -2.28 5.04 11.52
C LEU A 54 -2.89 5.28 12.89
N ALA A 55 -3.76 4.40 13.31
CA ALA A 55 -4.28 4.31 14.68
C ALA A 55 -4.12 2.89 15.21
N SER A 56 -4.07 2.72 16.53
CA SER A 56 -3.94 1.40 17.15
C SER A 56 -5.27 0.68 17.29
N GLN A 57 -5.32 -0.65 17.10
CA GLN A 57 -6.47 -1.51 17.43
C GLN A 57 -6.62 -1.75 18.94
N GLN A 58 -5.65 -1.34 19.78
CA GLN A 58 -5.81 -1.49 21.23
C GLN A 58 -7.04 -0.69 21.71
N PRO A 59 -7.82 -1.24 22.66
CA PRO A 59 -9.01 -0.55 23.14
C PRO A 59 -8.70 0.87 23.59
N ASN A 60 -9.43 1.84 23.01
CA ASN A 60 -9.25 3.25 23.35
C ASN A 60 -10.56 4.01 23.09
N LYS A 61 -11.19 4.48 24.16
CA LYS A 61 -12.48 5.18 24.08
C LYS A 61 -12.39 6.49 23.29
N THR A 62 -11.30 7.24 23.46
CA THR A 62 -11.08 8.50 22.75
C THR A 62 -10.98 8.27 21.25
N ARG A 63 -10.21 7.26 20.82
CA ARG A 63 -10.16 6.85 19.41
C ARG A 63 -11.54 6.46 18.87
N ASP A 64 -12.26 5.61 19.60
CA ASP A 64 -13.56 5.11 19.15
C ASP A 64 -14.60 6.24 19.01
N MET A 65 -14.55 7.23 19.92
CA MET A 65 -15.35 8.45 19.80
C MET A 65 -14.91 9.32 18.61
N PHE A 66 -13.62 9.51 18.44
CA PHE A 66 -13.05 10.30 17.34
C PHE A 66 -13.39 9.70 15.96
N LEU A 67 -13.26 8.37 15.82
CA LEU A 67 -13.56 7.66 14.59
C LEU A 67 -15.05 7.29 14.42
N LEU A 68 -15.89 7.64 15.37
CA LEU A 68 -17.33 7.30 15.41
C LEU A 68 -17.60 5.79 15.21
N LYS A 69 -16.64 4.95 15.55
CA LYS A 69 -16.70 3.50 15.33
C LYS A 69 -15.76 2.74 16.26
N LYS A 70 -16.25 1.63 16.80
CA LYS A 70 -15.41 0.63 17.48
C LYS A 70 -14.71 -0.25 16.46
N HIS A 71 -13.42 -0.48 16.66
CA HIS A 71 -12.63 -1.40 15.86
C HIS A 71 -12.28 -2.63 16.71
N PRO A 72 -12.87 -3.80 16.41
CA PRO A 72 -12.54 -5.05 17.09
C PRO A 72 -11.07 -5.40 16.92
N ARG A 73 -10.48 -6.03 17.94
CA ARG A 73 -9.14 -6.59 17.83
C ARG A 73 -9.10 -7.67 16.76
N GLY A 74 -8.00 -7.73 16.02
CA GLY A 74 -7.77 -8.73 14.99
C GLY A 74 -8.42 -8.44 13.64
N THR A 75 -9.06 -7.27 13.47
CA THR A 75 -9.52 -6.83 12.15
C THR A 75 -8.34 -6.75 11.17
N THR A 76 -8.53 -7.29 9.96
CA THR A 76 -7.52 -7.31 8.89
C THR A 76 -8.14 -7.02 7.55
N GLY A 77 -7.30 -6.62 6.59
CA GLY A 77 -7.70 -6.30 5.23
C GLY A 77 -8.49 -4.99 5.15
N SER A 78 -9.03 -4.74 3.99
CA SER A 78 -9.69 -3.47 3.65
C SER A 78 -11.20 -3.61 3.35
N GLY A 79 -11.77 -4.78 3.60
CA GLY A 79 -13.19 -5.05 3.33
C GLY A 79 -13.50 -4.99 1.83
N SER A 80 -14.45 -4.15 1.42
CA SER A 80 -14.82 -3.97 0.01
C SER A 80 -13.83 -3.10 -0.78
N VAL A 81 -12.88 -2.42 -0.13
CA VAL A 81 -11.77 -1.73 -0.80
C VAL A 81 -10.70 -2.78 -1.11
N ASP A 82 -10.51 -3.10 -2.38
CA ASP A 82 -9.60 -4.18 -2.81
C ASP A 82 -8.14 -3.85 -2.50
N HIS A 83 -7.68 -2.67 -2.89
CA HIS A 83 -6.30 -2.21 -2.66
C HIS A 83 -6.20 -0.69 -2.52
N ILE A 84 -5.04 -0.25 -2.03
CA ILE A 84 -4.62 1.15 -2.00
C ILE A 84 -3.45 1.29 -2.97
N ALA A 85 -3.54 2.22 -3.91
CA ALA A 85 -2.53 2.42 -4.95
C ALA A 85 -1.71 3.69 -4.72
N PHE A 86 -0.38 3.56 -4.87
CA PHE A 86 0.56 4.68 -4.90
C PHE A 86 1.22 4.81 -6.27
N LEU A 87 1.48 6.02 -6.71
CA LEU A 87 2.45 6.26 -7.76
C LEU A 87 3.86 6.10 -7.19
N ALA A 88 4.70 5.37 -7.90
CA ALA A 88 6.06 5.09 -7.48
C ALA A 88 7.03 5.32 -8.64
N ARG A 89 8.31 5.41 -8.33
CA ARG A 89 9.42 5.53 -9.29
C ARG A 89 10.48 4.50 -8.94
N ASP A 90 11.35 4.21 -9.88
CA ASP A 90 12.47 3.28 -9.74
C ASP A 90 12.03 1.89 -9.21
N PRO A 91 11.39 1.07 -10.07
CA PRO A 91 10.90 -0.25 -9.67
C PRO A 91 12.01 -1.19 -9.16
N ASN A 92 13.26 -1.00 -9.60
CA ASN A 92 14.38 -1.83 -9.14
C ASN A 92 14.78 -1.49 -7.70
N GLU A 93 14.88 -0.21 -7.34
CA GLU A 93 15.13 0.22 -5.96
C GLU A 93 14.02 -0.27 -5.02
N VAL A 94 12.77 -0.10 -5.43
CA VAL A 94 11.62 -0.56 -4.65
C VAL A 94 11.66 -2.08 -4.45
N ARG A 95 11.97 -2.84 -5.51
CA ARG A 95 12.14 -4.30 -5.42
C ARG A 95 13.22 -4.70 -4.41
N GLU A 96 14.40 -4.09 -4.49
CA GLU A 96 15.49 -4.38 -3.56
C GLU A 96 15.08 -4.14 -2.11
N ARG A 97 14.36 -3.07 -1.84
CA ARG A 97 13.82 -2.74 -0.53
C ARG A 97 12.82 -3.79 -0.04
N ILE A 98 11.87 -4.19 -0.88
CA ILE A 98 10.87 -5.24 -0.58
C ILE A 98 11.59 -6.57 -0.28
N GLN A 99 12.57 -6.96 -1.11
CA GLN A 99 13.34 -8.20 -0.94
C GLN A 99 14.20 -8.19 0.33
N LYS A 100 14.84 -7.08 0.66
CA LYS A 100 15.62 -6.90 1.90
C LYS A 100 14.76 -7.21 3.14
N HIS A 101 13.50 -6.84 3.11
CA HIS A 101 12.55 -7.10 4.20
C HIS A 101 11.80 -8.44 4.07
N ARG A 102 12.12 -9.25 3.04
CA ARG A 102 11.52 -10.56 2.77
C ARG A 102 9.99 -10.52 2.65
N ILE A 103 9.46 -9.45 2.08
CA ILE A 103 8.02 -9.30 1.85
C ILE A 103 7.66 -9.99 0.53
N PRO A 104 6.67 -10.90 0.52
CA PRO A 104 6.13 -11.46 -0.71
C PRO A 104 5.54 -10.36 -1.59
N MET A 105 5.83 -10.43 -2.90
CA MET A 105 5.28 -9.47 -3.87
C MET A 105 4.90 -10.17 -5.17
N HIS A 106 3.96 -9.58 -5.89
CA HIS A 106 3.61 -9.94 -7.27
C HIS A 106 3.86 -8.72 -8.15
N PHE A 107 4.14 -8.94 -9.43
CA PHE A 107 4.24 -7.84 -10.38
C PHE A 107 3.46 -8.14 -11.66
N ARG A 108 3.06 -7.08 -12.33
CA ARG A 108 2.44 -7.11 -13.66
C ARG A 108 3.12 -6.09 -14.55
N SER A 109 3.22 -6.42 -15.84
CA SER A 109 3.79 -5.50 -16.84
C SER A 109 2.83 -5.37 -18.00
N PHE A 110 2.61 -4.13 -18.41
CA PHE A 110 1.79 -3.76 -19.57
C PHE A 110 2.63 -2.86 -20.49
N PRO A 111 3.54 -3.42 -21.31
CA PRO A 111 4.48 -2.64 -22.11
C PRO A 111 3.80 -1.64 -23.05
N ASP A 112 2.68 -2.04 -23.67
CA ASP A 112 1.90 -1.21 -24.59
C ASP A 112 1.31 0.05 -23.89
N ALA A 113 1.00 -0.08 -22.58
CA ALA A 113 0.50 1.01 -21.75
C ALA A 113 1.63 1.75 -21.00
N LYS A 114 2.89 1.32 -21.14
CA LYS A 114 4.02 1.80 -20.36
C LYS A 114 3.72 1.82 -18.86
N LEU A 115 3.10 0.73 -18.38
CA LEU A 115 2.70 0.57 -16.98
C LEU A 115 3.37 -0.68 -16.43
N PHE A 116 4.05 -0.52 -15.31
CA PHE A 116 4.55 -1.61 -14.49
C PHE A 116 3.95 -1.48 -13.08
N GLN A 117 3.59 -2.61 -12.46
CA GLN A 117 2.90 -2.64 -11.17
C GLN A 117 3.55 -3.66 -10.25
N ILE A 118 3.66 -3.32 -8.97
CA ILE A 118 4.03 -4.23 -7.89
C ILE A 118 2.87 -4.30 -6.89
N PHE A 119 2.53 -5.51 -6.43
CA PHE A 119 1.52 -5.76 -5.41
C PHE A 119 2.15 -6.47 -4.22
N LEU A 120 1.88 -5.98 -3.02
CA LEU A 120 2.32 -6.58 -1.77
C LEU A 120 1.27 -6.38 -0.68
N LYS A 121 1.42 -7.09 0.43
CA LYS A 121 0.55 -6.93 1.60
C LYS A 121 1.28 -6.16 2.70
N ASP A 122 0.57 -5.26 3.34
CA ASP A 122 1.03 -4.65 4.57
C ASP A 122 0.85 -5.61 5.78
N PRO A 123 1.36 -5.27 6.98
CA PRO A 123 1.23 -6.13 8.16
C PRO A 123 -0.19 -6.38 8.66
N ASP A 124 -1.15 -5.58 8.21
CA ASP A 124 -2.56 -5.69 8.54
C ASP A 124 -3.40 -6.31 7.41
N ASP A 125 -2.71 -6.94 6.41
CA ASP A 125 -3.30 -7.64 5.26
C ASP A 125 -4.03 -6.73 4.25
N VAL A 126 -3.70 -5.45 4.24
CA VAL A 126 -4.16 -4.53 3.20
C VAL A 126 -3.30 -4.68 1.96
N THR A 127 -3.93 -4.81 0.79
CA THR A 127 -3.21 -4.85 -0.47
C THR A 127 -2.73 -3.46 -0.84
N ILE A 128 -1.43 -3.35 -1.10
CA ILE A 128 -0.78 -2.16 -1.62
C ILE A 128 -0.39 -2.42 -3.08
N GLU A 129 -0.78 -1.52 -3.95
CA GLU A 129 -0.38 -1.47 -5.35
C GLU A 129 0.60 -0.31 -5.57
N LEU A 130 1.71 -0.58 -6.22
CA LEU A 130 2.69 0.44 -6.62
C LEU A 130 2.68 0.54 -8.14
N ASN A 131 2.33 1.71 -8.67
CA ASN A 131 2.22 1.99 -10.09
C ASN A 131 3.44 2.77 -10.59
N PHE A 132 4.13 2.24 -11.58
CA PHE A 132 5.29 2.83 -12.23
C PHE A 132 4.90 3.21 -13.66
N LEU A 133 4.56 4.48 -13.88
CA LEU A 133 4.14 4.98 -15.18
C LEU A 133 5.35 5.40 -16.01
N GLY A 134 5.43 4.96 -17.26
CA GLY A 134 6.53 5.26 -18.17
C GLY A 134 7.81 4.44 -17.91
N GLU A 135 7.81 3.58 -16.91
CA GLU A 135 8.96 2.74 -16.57
C GLU A 135 8.95 1.44 -17.40
N VAL A 136 10.14 1.07 -17.90
CA VAL A 136 10.34 -0.20 -18.61
C VAL A 136 11.22 -1.09 -17.75
N VAL A 137 10.74 -2.30 -17.49
CA VAL A 137 11.43 -3.29 -16.65
C VAL A 137 11.76 -4.52 -17.48
N ASP A 138 12.99 -5.02 -17.36
CA ASP A 138 13.35 -6.33 -17.89
C ASP A 138 12.72 -7.44 -17.04
N GLU A 139 11.56 -7.92 -17.48
CA GLU A 139 10.81 -8.97 -16.78
C GLU A 139 11.62 -10.27 -16.61
N LYS A 140 12.54 -10.58 -17.51
CA LYS A 140 13.36 -11.80 -17.40
C LYS A 140 14.29 -11.71 -16.20
N ALA A 141 14.90 -10.54 -15.99
CA ALA A 141 15.73 -10.27 -14.83
C ALA A 141 14.91 -10.33 -13.50
N TRP A 142 13.61 -10.05 -13.57
CA TRP A 142 12.73 -10.11 -12.42
C TRP A 142 12.24 -11.53 -12.09
N LYS A 143 12.02 -12.37 -13.08
CA LYS A 143 11.57 -13.78 -12.91
C LYS A 143 12.62 -14.71 -12.31
N GLY A 144 13.91 -14.37 -12.41
CA GLY A 144 15.04 -15.27 -12.05
C GLY A 144 15.46 -15.28 -10.58
N LYS A 145 14.97 -14.41 -9.70
CA LYS A 145 15.46 -14.28 -8.32
C LYS A 145 14.31 -14.21 -7.29
N GLY A 146 13.68 -15.36 -7.04
CA GLY A 146 12.85 -15.53 -5.83
C GLY A 146 11.55 -14.71 -5.78
N SER A 147 11.02 -14.28 -6.90
CA SER A 147 9.69 -13.67 -6.95
C SER A 147 8.63 -14.77 -6.99
N ALA A 148 7.68 -14.72 -6.07
CA ALA A 148 6.44 -15.45 -6.22
C ALA A 148 5.81 -15.08 -7.56
N SER A 149 5.47 -16.09 -8.33
CA SER A 149 4.87 -16.10 -9.69
C SER A 149 4.46 -14.76 -10.29
N ALA A 150 5.09 -14.38 -11.39
CA ALA A 150 4.50 -13.43 -12.33
C ALA A 150 3.16 -13.99 -12.81
N VAL A 151 2.06 -13.37 -12.46
CA VAL A 151 0.78 -13.66 -13.09
C VAL A 151 0.81 -13.00 -14.46
N THR A 152 1.16 -13.77 -15.49
CA THR A 152 0.93 -13.37 -16.87
C THR A 152 -0.59 -13.43 -17.04
N LEU A 153 -1.26 -12.29 -17.09
CA LEU A 153 -2.65 -12.27 -17.55
C LEU A 153 -2.63 -12.68 -19.03
N ASP A 154 -3.10 -13.89 -19.28
CA ASP A 154 -3.39 -14.33 -20.64
C ASP A 154 -4.36 -13.31 -21.25
N ARG A 155 -4.02 -12.77 -22.42
CA ARG A 155 -4.89 -11.84 -23.16
C ARG A 155 -6.12 -12.61 -23.63
N GLY A 156 -7.02 -12.90 -22.70
CA GLY A 156 -8.35 -13.38 -23.04
C GLY A 156 -8.99 -12.36 -23.96
N LYS A 157 -9.19 -12.76 -25.22
CA LYS A 157 -9.90 -12.01 -26.23
C LYS A 157 -11.17 -11.42 -25.63
N ALA A 158 -11.17 -10.11 -25.39
CA ALA A 158 -12.40 -9.40 -25.08
C ALA A 158 -13.37 -9.63 -26.23
N LYS A 159 -14.33 -10.55 -26.06
CA LYS A 159 -15.47 -10.66 -26.95
C LYS A 159 -16.23 -9.35 -26.83
N ARG A 160 -16.19 -8.54 -27.89
CA ARG A 160 -17.14 -7.44 -28.05
C ARG A 160 -18.52 -8.06 -27.99
N GLN A 161 -19.28 -7.77 -26.97
CA GLN A 161 -20.72 -7.96 -26.97
C GLN A 161 -21.31 -6.80 -27.75
N ASN A 162 -21.95 -7.15 -28.88
CA ASN A 162 -22.80 -6.23 -29.63
C ASN A 162 -24.09 -5.97 -28.84
#